data_a044550b30ed1921ea0a109c38b07f48
#
_entry.id   a044550b30ed1921ea0a109c38b07f48
#
_cell.length_a   1.000
_cell.length_b   1.000
_cell.length_c   1.000
_cell.angle_alpha   90.00
_cell.angle_beta   90.00
_cell.angle_gamma   90.00
#
_symmetry.space_group_name_H-M   'P 1'
#
loop_
_entity.id
_entity.type
_entity.pdbx_description
1 polymer ?
#
loop_
_entity_poly.entity_id
_entity_poly.type
_entity_poly.pdbx_seq_one_letter_code
_entity_poly.pdbx_strand_id
1 'polypeptide(L)'
;MDADYFKKLQAVPPFAAAATALQTGDLFSDLTGAVTAPVLYSYVWWCLQQAIHDQVDTLYFLARDGHILYEIAKRFCEQYALPIHCQYLYVSRMALRMPAYHRMGEAAYDLLLVRGANLTPRHVLERLALSAEEQQQVYADCAIPAEDCDKPLSVQAFTALAEQLRKSSVYRNFVQEKSQAAEAAAMTYLEQAGLLRDVRLGIVDSGWNGSMQNCLMTLLEKGAGKPLPNLKGYYFGLYTEPKQGTWEAWYFDPLTPLKKVIRFNNNVYECMCAAPHGTTMGYTIKEDGMAVPVCKPMGAVDQANAALAEQQERICLAFTERVLPQVSFSDFASLPLADVTESLLQRLLFRPTAEEAQAFGQFQFCDDTVSYTHLRAHETSQDL
;
A
#
# COMPACT_ATOMS: atom_id res chain seq x y z
N MET A 1 21.33 -3.26 -20.11
CA MET A 1 20.13 -4.01 -19.72
C MET A 1 20.06 -5.33 -20.46
N ASP A 2 19.52 -6.40 -19.85
CA ASP A 2 19.42 -7.73 -20.46
C ASP A 2 18.45 -7.74 -21.65
N ALA A 3 18.88 -8.27 -22.80
CA ALA A 3 18.07 -8.39 -24.01
C ALA A 3 16.82 -9.27 -23.81
N ASP A 4 16.79 -10.12 -22.76
CA ASP A 4 15.66 -10.99 -22.46
C ASP A 4 14.38 -10.22 -22.12
N TYR A 5 14.47 -9.06 -21.46
CA TYR A 5 13.30 -8.21 -21.20
C TYR A 5 12.66 -7.72 -22.49
N PHE A 6 13.47 -7.22 -23.44
CA PHE A 6 12.95 -6.77 -24.74
C PHE A 6 12.32 -7.91 -25.55
N LYS A 7 12.92 -9.10 -25.49
CA LYS A 7 12.33 -10.27 -26.13
C LYS A 7 10.94 -10.60 -25.57
N LYS A 8 10.74 -10.45 -24.25
CA LYS A 8 9.43 -10.66 -23.61
C LYS A 8 8.42 -9.59 -24.02
N LEU A 9 8.86 -8.34 -24.09
CA LEU A 9 8.02 -7.20 -24.51
C LEU A 9 7.56 -7.28 -25.97
N GLN A 10 8.25 -8.02 -26.83
CA GLN A 10 7.84 -8.22 -28.23
C GLN A 10 6.43 -8.83 -28.38
N ALA A 11 5.94 -9.54 -27.38
CA ALA A 11 4.58 -10.07 -27.35
C ALA A 11 3.51 -8.95 -27.31
N VAL A 12 3.90 -7.75 -26.89
CA VAL A 12 3.08 -6.52 -26.90
C VAL A 12 3.89 -5.43 -27.61
N PRO A 13 3.85 -5.33 -28.96
CA PRO A 13 4.71 -4.43 -29.72
C PRO A 13 4.72 -2.97 -29.25
N PRO A 14 3.59 -2.34 -28.82
CA PRO A 14 3.61 -1.00 -28.25
C PRO A 14 4.48 -0.89 -27.00
N PHE A 15 4.53 -1.93 -26.15
CA PHE A 15 5.38 -1.96 -24.97
C PHE A 15 6.86 -2.00 -25.34
N ALA A 16 7.22 -2.86 -26.29
CA ALA A 16 8.60 -2.96 -26.79
C ALA A 16 9.09 -1.63 -27.40
N ALA A 17 8.24 -0.98 -28.21
CA ALA A 17 8.55 0.31 -28.79
C ALA A 17 8.73 1.42 -27.75
N ALA A 18 7.80 1.52 -26.79
CA ALA A 18 7.86 2.50 -25.70
C ALA A 18 9.10 2.29 -24.81
N ALA A 19 9.36 1.06 -24.37
CA ALA A 19 10.52 0.73 -23.54
C ALA A 19 11.85 1.02 -24.27
N THR A 20 11.94 0.71 -25.57
CA THR A 20 13.13 1.02 -26.39
C THR A 20 13.38 2.53 -26.48
N ALA A 21 12.32 3.32 -26.67
CA ALA A 21 12.41 4.78 -26.80
C ALA A 21 12.78 5.47 -25.47
N LEU A 22 12.65 4.78 -24.34
CA LEU A 22 12.95 5.30 -22.98
C LEU A 22 14.31 4.85 -22.44
N GLN A 23 15.10 4.10 -23.21
CA GLN A 23 16.43 3.70 -22.78
C GLN A 23 17.35 4.92 -22.63
N THR A 24 18.02 4.98 -21.48
CA THR A 24 18.95 6.07 -21.12
C THR A 24 20.39 5.59 -20.92
N GLY A 25 20.57 4.28 -20.69
CA GLY A 25 21.83 3.68 -20.24
C GLY A 25 22.00 3.68 -18.71
N ASP A 26 21.10 4.36 -17.96
CA ASP A 26 20.98 4.19 -16.51
C ASP A 26 20.14 2.96 -16.22
N LEU A 27 20.71 1.99 -15.48
CA LEU A 27 20.06 0.68 -15.28
C LEU A 27 18.73 0.78 -14.54
N PHE A 28 18.62 1.67 -13.54
CA PHE A 28 17.36 1.86 -12.82
C PHE A 28 16.25 2.43 -13.73
N SER A 29 16.58 3.45 -14.51
CA SER A 29 15.66 4.03 -15.49
C SER A 29 15.26 3.02 -16.57
N ASP A 30 16.20 2.26 -17.08
CA ASP A 30 15.98 1.27 -18.15
C ASP A 30 15.11 0.10 -17.64
N LEU A 31 15.33 -0.39 -16.41
CA LEU A 31 14.47 -1.39 -15.76
C LEU A 31 13.08 -0.84 -15.46
N THR A 32 12.99 0.42 -15.05
CA THR A 32 11.69 1.07 -14.86
C THR A 32 10.89 1.09 -16.16
N GLY A 33 11.51 1.47 -17.29
CA GLY A 33 10.84 1.51 -18.59
C GLY A 33 10.50 0.13 -19.16
N ALA A 34 11.31 -0.89 -18.88
CA ALA A 34 11.14 -2.23 -19.47
C ALA A 34 10.41 -3.23 -18.57
N VAL A 35 10.30 -2.99 -17.26
CA VAL A 35 9.64 -3.90 -16.32
C VAL A 35 8.56 -3.17 -15.52
N THR A 36 8.93 -2.16 -14.73
CA THR A 36 7.97 -1.48 -13.84
C THR A 36 6.80 -0.88 -14.62
N ALA A 37 7.09 -0.09 -15.67
CA ALA A 37 6.05 0.59 -16.43
C ALA A 37 5.08 -0.38 -17.14
N PRO A 38 5.53 -1.42 -17.87
CA PRO A 38 4.64 -2.43 -18.44
C PRO A 38 3.77 -3.15 -17.41
N VAL A 39 4.34 -3.50 -16.25
CA VAL A 39 3.64 -4.20 -15.15
C VAL A 39 2.54 -3.32 -14.59
N LEU A 40 2.86 -2.08 -14.19
CA LEU A 40 1.90 -1.16 -13.59
C LEU A 40 0.83 -0.71 -14.59
N TYR A 41 1.22 -0.46 -15.85
CA TYR A 41 0.29 -0.15 -16.94
C TYR A 41 -0.75 -1.26 -17.13
N SER A 42 -0.30 -2.51 -17.18
CA SER A 42 -1.18 -3.67 -17.38
C SER A 42 -2.14 -3.87 -16.21
N TYR A 43 -1.65 -3.67 -14.99
CA TYR A 43 -2.49 -3.76 -13.79
C TYR A 43 -3.54 -2.64 -13.74
N VAL A 44 -3.16 -1.41 -14.02
CA VAL A 44 -4.11 -0.28 -14.06
C VAL A 44 -5.17 -0.48 -15.15
N TRP A 45 -4.78 -0.92 -16.35
CA TRP A 45 -5.74 -1.25 -17.40
C TRP A 45 -6.74 -2.29 -16.91
N TRP A 46 -6.27 -3.38 -16.27
CA TRP A 46 -7.14 -4.41 -15.73
C TRP A 46 -8.09 -3.86 -14.66
N CYS A 47 -7.58 -3.06 -13.71
CA CYS A 47 -8.42 -2.41 -12.69
C CYS A 47 -9.55 -1.58 -13.31
N LEU A 48 -9.22 -0.75 -14.32
CA LEU A 48 -10.20 0.09 -15.00
C LEU A 48 -11.22 -0.76 -15.78
N GLN A 49 -10.77 -1.81 -16.46
CA GLN A 49 -11.66 -2.73 -17.18
C GLN A 49 -12.65 -3.41 -16.23
N GLN A 50 -12.17 -3.96 -15.11
CA GLN A 50 -13.03 -4.61 -14.13
C GLN A 50 -13.98 -3.61 -13.46
N ALA A 51 -13.49 -2.44 -13.07
CA ALA A 51 -14.30 -1.41 -12.45
C ALA A 51 -15.43 -0.90 -13.37
N ILE A 52 -15.18 -0.75 -14.67
CA ILE A 52 -16.20 -0.41 -15.67
C ILE A 52 -17.20 -1.57 -15.83
N HIS A 53 -16.73 -2.81 -15.89
CA HIS A 53 -17.60 -4.00 -15.96
C HIS A 53 -18.53 -4.08 -14.74
N ASP A 54 -18.03 -3.79 -13.56
CA ASP A 54 -18.76 -3.79 -12.30
C ASP A 54 -19.61 -2.53 -12.09
N GLN A 55 -19.56 -1.60 -13.04
CA GLN A 55 -20.26 -0.32 -12.98
C GLN A 55 -19.89 0.51 -11.74
N VAL A 56 -18.61 0.54 -11.41
CA VAL A 56 -18.06 1.36 -10.32
C VAL A 56 -18.13 2.83 -10.71
N ASP A 57 -18.72 3.67 -9.86
CA ASP A 57 -18.81 5.11 -10.07
C ASP A 57 -17.49 5.82 -9.72
N THR A 58 -16.90 5.43 -8.60
CA THR A 58 -15.63 6.01 -8.13
C THR A 58 -14.63 4.91 -7.75
N LEU A 59 -13.43 5.01 -8.32
CA LEU A 59 -12.32 4.11 -8.07
C LEU A 59 -11.23 4.83 -7.28
N TYR A 60 -11.02 4.41 -6.05
CA TYR A 60 -10.02 4.99 -5.14
C TYR A 60 -8.71 4.22 -5.19
N PHE A 61 -7.62 4.92 -5.42
CA PHE A 61 -6.27 4.37 -5.36
C PHE A 61 -5.69 4.66 -3.98
N LEU A 62 -5.42 3.61 -3.21
CA LEU A 62 -5.04 3.75 -1.81
C LEU A 62 -3.56 4.14 -1.65
N ALA A 63 -3.29 5.14 -0.82
CA ALA A 63 -1.94 5.53 -0.47
C ALA A 63 -1.20 4.38 0.24
N ARG A 64 0.09 4.19 0.04
CA ARG A 64 1.03 4.92 -0.82
C ARG A 64 1.13 4.31 -2.22
N ASP A 65 1.03 2.98 -2.31
CA ASP A 65 1.22 2.19 -3.53
C ASP A 65 0.32 2.64 -4.68
N GLY A 66 -0.88 3.12 -4.35
CA GLY A 66 -1.83 3.64 -5.33
C GLY A 66 -1.41 4.96 -6.02
N HIS A 67 -0.33 5.65 -5.61
CA HIS A 67 0.01 6.97 -6.16
C HIS A 67 0.31 6.90 -7.66
N ILE A 68 1.33 6.15 -8.03
CA ILE A 68 1.73 5.98 -9.43
C ILE A 68 0.63 5.31 -10.28
N LEU A 69 -0.13 4.38 -9.67
CA LEU A 69 -1.26 3.73 -10.33
C LEU A 69 -2.38 4.72 -10.66
N TYR A 70 -2.66 5.66 -9.75
CA TYR A 70 -3.61 6.74 -9.95
C TYR A 70 -3.17 7.68 -11.08
N GLU A 71 -1.90 8.07 -11.11
CA GLU A 71 -1.37 8.92 -12.15
C GLU A 71 -1.43 8.27 -13.53
N ILE A 72 -1.19 6.96 -13.63
CA ILE A 72 -1.40 6.18 -14.85
C ILE A 72 -2.89 6.13 -15.21
N ALA A 73 -3.78 5.83 -14.24
CA ALA A 73 -5.22 5.73 -14.48
C ALA A 73 -5.83 7.04 -15.02
N LYS A 74 -5.36 8.19 -14.54
CA LYS A 74 -5.76 9.51 -15.08
C LYS A 74 -5.51 9.60 -16.58
N ARG A 75 -4.33 9.17 -17.07
CA ARG A 75 -3.99 9.18 -18.50
C ARG A 75 -4.92 8.28 -19.30
N PHE A 76 -5.27 7.11 -18.75
CA PHE A 76 -6.28 6.24 -19.38
C PHE A 76 -7.65 6.92 -19.47
N CYS A 77 -8.12 7.49 -18.36
CA CYS A 77 -9.42 8.16 -18.32
C CYS A 77 -9.49 9.35 -19.28
N GLU A 78 -8.43 10.16 -19.35
CA GLU A 78 -8.32 11.30 -20.26
C GLU A 78 -8.28 10.85 -21.73
N GLN A 79 -7.43 9.85 -22.06
CA GLN A 79 -7.25 9.38 -23.43
C GLN A 79 -8.50 8.75 -24.03
N TYR A 80 -9.23 7.95 -23.22
CA TYR A 80 -10.37 7.17 -23.71
C TYR A 80 -11.73 7.68 -23.22
N ALA A 81 -11.78 8.81 -22.53
CA ALA A 81 -12.99 9.37 -21.92
C ALA A 81 -13.79 8.31 -21.12
N LEU A 82 -13.10 7.56 -20.25
CA LEU A 82 -13.70 6.45 -19.51
C LEU A 82 -14.79 6.95 -18.54
N PRO A 83 -15.90 6.23 -18.41
CA PRO A 83 -17.04 6.62 -17.56
C PRO A 83 -16.80 6.24 -16.07
N ILE A 84 -15.63 6.59 -15.53
CA ILE A 84 -15.27 6.27 -14.14
C ILE A 84 -14.51 7.45 -13.52
N HIS A 85 -14.85 7.78 -12.28
CA HIS A 85 -14.12 8.80 -11.54
C HIS A 85 -12.99 8.14 -10.76
N CYS A 86 -11.73 8.49 -11.06
CA CYS A 86 -10.56 8.02 -10.33
C CYS A 86 -10.13 9.07 -9.30
N GLN A 87 -9.82 8.61 -8.07
CA GLN A 87 -9.38 9.47 -6.99
C GLN A 87 -8.27 8.81 -6.18
N TYR A 88 -7.23 9.59 -5.81
CA TYR A 88 -6.23 9.14 -4.85
C TYR A 88 -6.72 9.35 -3.43
N LEU A 89 -6.62 8.32 -2.58
CA LEU A 89 -7.11 8.37 -1.20
C LEU A 89 -5.95 8.24 -0.22
N TYR A 90 -5.71 9.31 0.55
CA TYR A 90 -4.70 9.32 1.61
C TYR A 90 -5.19 8.51 2.80
N VAL A 91 -4.79 7.26 2.88
CA VAL A 91 -5.13 6.32 3.94
C VAL A 91 -3.91 5.51 4.37
N SER A 92 -3.97 4.93 5.54
CA SER A 92 -3.05 3.91 6.04
C SER A 92 -3.76 3.05 7.07
N ARG A 93 -3.17 1.92 7.44
CA ARG A 93 -3.70 1.10 8.56
C ARG A 93 -3.85 1.92 9.83
N MET A 94 -2.86 2.79 10.14
CA MET A 94 -2.91 3.66 11.31
C MET A 94 -4.04 4.69 11.20
N ALA A 95 -4.12 5.42 10.09
CA ALA A 95 -5.12 6.47 9.88
C ALA A 95 -6.56 5.94 9.88
N LEU A 96 -6.79 4.67 9.49
CA LEU A 96 -8.11 4.05 9.48
C LEU A 96 -8.46 3.32 10.79
N ARG A 97 -7.48 2.71 11.47
CA ARG A 97 -7.72 1.97 12.72
C ARG A 97 -7.89 2.87 13.93
N MET A 98 -7.03 3.89 14.03
CA MET A 98 -7.04 4.82 15.16
C MET A 98 -8.45 5.38 15.44
N PRO A 99 -9.18 5.94 14.45
CA PRO A 99 -10.52 6.47 14.67
C PRO A 99 -11.56 5.43 15.11
N ALA A 100 -11.33 4.14 14.83
CA ALA A 100 -12.29 3.07 15.08
C ALA A 100 -12.12 2.38 16.45
N TYR A 101 -10.97 2.47 17.08
CA TYR A 101 -10.65 1.66 18.29
C TYR A 101 -11.65 1.82 19.43
N HIS A 102 -12.11 3.03 19.73
CA HIS A 102 -13.06 3.29 20.81
C HIS A 102 -14.42 2.61 20.61
N ARG A 103 -14.77 2.23 19.37
CA ARG A 103 -15.99 1.53 19.00
C ARG A 103 -15.81 0.01 18.86
N MET A 104 -14.57 -0.47 18.91
CA MET A 104 -14.24 -1.88 18.69
C MET A 104 -14.21 -2.71 19.99
N GLY A 105 -14.20 -2.05 21.16
CA GLY A 105 -14.07 -2.74 22.46
C GLY A 105 -12.79 -3.56 22.55
N GLU A 106 -12.87 -4.80 23.02
CA GLU A 106 -11.69 -5.67 23.18
C GLU A 106 -10.99 -6.01 21.85
N ALA A 107 -11.70 -6.04 20.72
CA ALA A 107 -11.10 -6.30 19.42
C ALA A 107 -10.07 -5.23 18.98
N ALA A 108 -10.13 -4.01 19.55
CA ALA A 108 -9.12 -2.98 19.31
C ALA A 108 -7.73 -3.45 19.77
N TYR A 109 -7.67 -4.14 20.92
CA TYR A 109 -6.40 -4.61 21.48
C TYR A 109 -5.80 -5.76 20.68
N ASP A 110 -6.60 -6.54 19.95
CA ASP A 110 -6.10 -7.56 19.01
C ASP A 110 -5.36 -6.94 17.83
N LEU A 111 -5.70 -5.70 17.46
CA LEU A 111 -5.03 -4.95 16.40
C LEU A 111 -3.86 -4.11 16.91
N LEU A 112 -3.96 -3.55 18.12
CA LEU A 112 -2.90 -2.74 18.73
C LEU A 112 -1.74 -3.60 19.23
N LEU A 113 -2.05 -4.77 19.79
CA LEU A 113 -1.09 -5.65 20.46
C LEU A 113 -0.71 -6.84 19.55
N VAL A 114 -0.40 -6.55 18.31
CA VAL A 114 0.14 -7.53 17.34
C VAL A 114 1.65 -7.59 17.49
N ARG A 115 2.20 -8.80 17.52
CA ARG A 115 3.64 -9.01 17.53
C ARG A 115 4.26 -8.64 16.18
N GLY A 116 5.41 -7.99 16.21
CA GLY A 116 6.27 -7.71 15.06
C GLY A 116 7.71 -8.16 15.30
N ALA A 117 8.53 -8.15 14.28
CA ALA A 117 9.97 -8.40 14.42
C ALA A 117 10.63 -7.24 15.19
N ASN A 118 11.59 -7.56 16.08
CA ASN A 118 12.35 -6.58 16.85
C ASN A 118 11.52 -5.50 17.58
N LEU A 119 10.27 -5.84 17.95
CA LEU A 119 9.35 -4.93 18.60
C LEU A 119 9.83 -4.58 20.00
N THR A 120 9.80 -3.31 20.37
CA THR A 120 10.11 -2.80 21.72
C THR A 120 8.84 -2.29 22.40
N PRO A 121 8.82 -2.11 23.74
CA PRO A 121 7.70 -1.45 24.41
C PRO A 121 7.34 -0.09 23.82
N ARG A 122 8.34 0.71 23.46
CA ARG A 122 8.14 2.01 22.80
C ARG A 122 7.36 1.85 21.49
N HIS A 123 7.77 0.94 20.61
CA HIS A 123 7.09 0.71 19.34
C HIS A 123 5.62 0.28 19.53
N VAL A 124 5.31 -0.48 20.60
CA VAL A 124 3.91 -0.84 20.90
C VAL A 124 3.09 0.40 21.24
N LEU A 125 3.64 1.33 22.04
CA LEU A 125 2.92 2.54 22.46
C LEU A 125 2.84 3.59 21.32
N GLU A 126 3.82 3.64 20.43
CA GLU A 126 3.80 4.52 19.24
C GLU A 126 2.63 4.22 18.29
N ARG A 127 2.07 3.00 18.33
CA ARG A 127 0.86 2.64 17.55
C ARG A 127 -0.38 3.46 17.92
N LEU A 128 -0.38 4.07 19.13
CA LEU A 128 -1.40 5.02 19.59
C LEU A 128 -0.99 6.47 19.44
N ALA A 129 0.18 6.76 18.82
CA ALA A 129 0.75 8.11 18.72
C ALA A 129 0.84 8.82 20.10
N LEU A 130 1.19 8.06 21.15
CA LEU A 130 1.37 8.63 22.49
C LEU A 130 2.60 9.54 22.53
N SER A 131 2.47 10.70 23.16
CA SER A 131 3.59 11.59 23.45
C SER A 131 4.58 10.93 24.42
N ALA A 132 5.78 11.49 24.56
CA ALA A 132 6.77 10.97 25.50
C ALA A 132 6.23 10.97 26.95
N GLU A 133 5.48 11.98 27.35
CA GLU A 133 4.85 12.11 28.66
C GLU A 133 3.75 11.06 28.87
N GLU A 134 2.92 10.81 27.85
CA GLU A 134 1.88 9.80 27.86
C GLU A 134 2.48 8.39 27.94
N GLN A 135 3.57 8.12 27.19
CA GLN A 135 4.30 6.86 27.29
C GLN A 135 4.87 6.64 28.70
N GLN A 136 5.44 7.68 29.34
CA GLN A 136 5.94 7.58 30.73
C GLN A 136 4.83 7.22 31.72
N GLN A 137 3.60 7.73 31.54
CA GLN A 137 2.47 7.33 32.37
C GLN A 137 2.13 5.86 32.23
N VAL A 138 2.13 5.34 30.99
CA VAL A 138 1.90 3.90 30.74
C VAL A 138 3.03 3.05 31.28
N TYR A 139 4.30 3.48 31.12
CA TYR A 139 5.46 2.78 31.68
C TYR A 139 5.38 2.68 33.18
N ALA A 140 4.98 3.75 33.86
CA ALA A 140 4.82 3.76 35.33
C ALA A 140 3.68 2.84 35.78
N ASP A 141 2.52 2.89 35.11
CA ASP A 141 1.34 2.06 35.45
C ASP A 141 1.61 0.57 35.18
N CYS A 142 2.35 0.23 34.12
CA CYS A 142 2.72 -1.14 33.80
C CYS A 142 4.04 -1.62 34.42
N ALA A 143 4.68 -0.80 35.30
CA ALA A 143 5.96 -1.10 35.93
C ALA A 143 7.06 -1.49 34.92
N ILE A 144 7.13 -0.81 33.76
CA ILE A 144 8.14 -1.04 32.72
C ILE A 144 9.36 -0.15 33.04
N PRO A 145 10.55 -0.73 33.30
CA PRO A 145 11.76 0.05 33.58
C PRO A 145 12.18 0.91 32.36
N ALA A 146 12.69 2.10 32.62
CA ALA A 146 13.14 3.02 31.55
C ALA A 146 14.20 2.37 30.64
N GLU A 147 15.09 1.54 31.21
CA GLU A 147 16.13 0.82 30.47
C GLU A 147 15.60 -0.31 29.57
N ASP A 148 14.32 -0.70 29.71
CA ASP A 148 13.70 -1.75 28.92
C ASP A 148 12.81 -1.21 27.79
N CYS A 149 12.52 0.09 27.78
CA CYS A 149 11.60 0.69 26.80
C CYS A 149 12.04 0.49 25.35
N ASP A 150 13.34 0.43 25.10
CA ASP A 150 13.95 0.30 23.77
C ASP A 150 14.58 -1.09 23.54
N LYS A 151 14.41 -2.05 24.45
CA LYS A 151 14.91 -3.40 24.28
C LYS A 151 13.93 -4.26 23.48
N PRO A 152 14.44 -5.05 22.50
CA PRO A 152 13.59 -5.97 21.74
C PRO A 152 12.91 -6.99 22.66
N LEU A 153 11.61 -7.18 22.45
CA LEU A 153 10.79 -8.08 23.23
C LEU A 153 10.89 -9.53 22.73
N SER A 154 11.20 -10.47 23.60
CA SER A 154 10.98 -11.90 23.32
C SER A 154 9.47 -12.19 23.18
N VAL A 155 9.12 -13.38 22.64
CA VAL A 155 7.70 -13.82 22.56
C VAL A 155 7.02 -13.73 23.92
N GLN A 156 7.67 -14.26 24.97
CA GLN A 156 7.12 -14.30 26.33
C GLN A 156 6.98 -12.89 26.91
N ALA A 157 8.01 -12.03 26.75
CA ALA A 157 7.97 -10.65 27.22
C ALA A 157 6.87 -9.84 26.51
N PHE A 158 6.69 -10.02 25.20
CA PHE A 158 5.59 -9.39 24.47
C PHE A 158 4.22 -9.85 24.98
N THR A 159 4.02 -11.15 25.20
CA THR A 159 2.74 -11.67 25.73
C THR A 159 2.43 -11.08 27.10
N ALA A 160 3.44 -11.03 27.99
CA ALA A 160 3.28 -10.43 29.31
C ALA A 160 2.94 -8.93 29.22
N LEU A 161 3.64 -8.18 28.39
CA LEU A 161 3.37 -6.76 28.15
C LEU A 161 1.95 -6.55 27.60
N ALA A 162 1.53 -7.34 26.61
CA ALA A 162 0.21 -7.24 26.02
C ALA A 162 -0.91 -7.49 27.05
N GLU A 163 -0.71 -8.46 27.97
CA GLU A 163 -1.65 -8.69 29.07
C GLU A 163 -1.68 -7.53 30.08
N GLN A 164 -0.53 -6.94 30.39
CA GLN A 164 -0.44 -5.76 31.27
C GLN A 164 -1.17 -4.57 30.65
N LEU A 165 -0.90 -4.25 29.39
CA LEU A 165 -1.53 -3.15 28.66
C LEU A 165 -3.06 -3.34 28.57
N ARG A 166 -3.55 -4.54 28.31
CA ARG A 166 -5.00 -4.82 28.32
C ARG A 166 -5.66 -4.54 29.68
N LYS A 167 -4.93 -4.74 30.78
CA LYS A 167 -5.42 -4.51 32.16
C LYS A 167 -5.20 -3.07 32.64
N SER A 168 -4.26 -2.34 32.04
CA SER A 168 -3.93 -0.96 32.41
C SER A 168 -5.08 -0.01 32.13
N SER A 169 -5.60 0.62 33.17
CA SER A 169 -6.62 1.67 33.03
C SER A 169 -6.06 2.91 32.31
N VAL A 170 -4.80 3.24 32.53
CA VAL A 170 -4.11 4.38 31.88
C VAL A 170 -4.04 4.15 30.36
N TYR A 171 -3.57 2.96 29.93
CA TYR A 171 -3.48 2.64 28.51
C TYR A 171 -4.86 2.59 27.85
N ARG A 172 -5.86 1.99 28.53
CA ARG A 172 -7.25 1.92 28.02
C ARG A 172 -7.87 3.31 27.87
N ASN A 173 -7.61 4.23 28.78
CA ASN A 173 -8.07 5.61 28.68
C ASN A 173 -7.43 6.31 27.45
N PHE A 174 -6.13 6.14 27.22
CA PHE A 174 -5.47 6.69 26.01
C PHE A 174 -6.04 6.08 24.73
N VAL A 175 -6.32 4.76 24.69
CA VAL A 175 -6.99 4.16 23.51
C VAL A 175 -8.32 4.86 23.23
N GLN A 176 -9.12 5.10 24.27
CA GLN A 176 -10.41 5.77 24.14
C GLN A 176 -10.27 7.22 23.69
N GLU A 177 -9.45 8.01 24.37
CA GLU A 177 -9.25 9.44 24.09
C GLU A 177 -8.66 9.69 22.69
N LYS A 178 -7.56 9.02 22.34
CA LYS A 178 -6.89 9.18 21.04
C LYS A 178 -7.81 8.76 19.89
N SER A 179 -8.55 7.68 20.08
CA SER A 179 -9.48 7.16 19.07
C SER A 179 -10.65 8.13 18.86
N GLN A 180 -11.28 8.63 19.91
CA GLN A 180 -12.37 9.61 19.82
C GLN A 180 -11.90 10.93 19.19
N ALA A 181 -10.72 11.41 19.57
CA ALA A 181 -10.15 12.64 19.00
C ALA A 181 -9.88 12.51 17.50
N ALA A 182 -9.50 11.31 17.01
CA ALA A 182 -9.23 11.09 15.60
C ALA A 182 -10.49 10.88 14.74
N GLU A 183 -11.62 10.50 15.32
CA GLU A 183 -12.81 10.08 14.57
C GLU A 183 -13.40 11.21 13.71
N ALA A 184 -13.61 12.38 14.28
CA ALA A 184 -14.29 13.48 13.59
C ALA A 184 -13.54 13.89 12.31
N ALA A 185 -12.21 14.07 12.39
CA ALA A 185 -11.41 14.46 11.24
C ALA A 185 -11.33 13.35 10.18
N ALA A 186 -11.24 12.08 10.60
CA ALA A 186 -11.23 10.95 9.68
C ALA A 186 -12.56 10.81 8.94
N MET A 187 -13.69 10.88 9.64
CA MET A 187 -15.01 10.78 9.03
C MET A 187 -15.28 11.96 8.09
N THR A 188 -14.91 13.20 8.47
CA THR A 188 -15.01 14.37 7.59
C THR A 188 -14.20 14.17 6.32
N TYR A 189 -12.96 13.65 6.41
CA TYR A 189 -12.13 13.38 5.24
C TYR A 189 -12.76 12.33 4.31
N LEU A 190 -13.26 11.22 4.85
CA LEU A 190 -13.89 10.16 4.06
C LEU A 190 -15.20 10.60 3.42
N GLU A 191 -15.98 11.45 4.10
CA GLU A 191 -17.18 12.06 3.56
C GLU A 191 -16.88 13.02 2.41
N GLN A 192 -15.88 13.90 2.58
CA GLN A 192 -15.39 14.80 1.53
C GLN A 192 -14.90 14.04 0.31
N ALA A 193 -14.22 12.91 0.52
CA ALA A 193 -13.77 12.01 -0.54
C ALA A 193 -14.95 11.28 -1.23
N GLY A 194 -16.16 11.34 -0.69
CA GLY A 194 -17.35 10.75 -1.27
C GLY A 194 -17.62 9.29 -0.90
N LEU A 195 -16.90 8.74 0.08
CA LEU A 195 -17.05 7.34 0.52
C LEU A 195 -18.37 7.05 1.24
N LEU A 196 -19.11 8.07 1.67
CA LEU A 196 -20.43 7.92 2.29
C LEU A 196 -21.59 8.07 1.28
N ARG A 197 -21.30 8.26 -0.01
CA ARG A 197 -22.32 8.32 -1.06
C ARG A 197 -22.93 6.95 -1.32
N ASP A 198 -24.18 6.93 -1.71
CA ASP A 198 -24.90 5.70 -2.11
C ASP A 198 -24.64 5.39 -3.59
N VAL A 199 -23.37 5.03 -3.88
CA VAL A 199 -22.88 4.70 -5.22
C VAL A 199 -21.97 3.47 -5.13
N ARG A 200 -21.63 2.85 -6.27
CA ARG A 200 -20.68 1.74 -6.30
C ARG A 200 -19.25 2.23 -6.20
N LEU A 201 -18.55 1.79 -5.18
CA LEU A 201 -17.18 2.21 -4.88
C LEU A 201 -16.21 1.08 -5.12
N GLY A 202 -15.07 1.41 -5.72
CA GLY A 202 -13.94 0.50 -5.88
C GLY A 202 -12.70 1.03 -5.17
N ILE A 203 -11.84 0.13 -4.69
CA ILE A 203 -10.50 0.47 -4.21
C ILE A 203 -9.45 -0.32 -4.98
N VAL A 204 -8.34 0.33 -5.32
CA VAL A 204 -7.14 -0.28 -5.91
C VAL A 204 -6.03 -0.26 -4.87
N ASP A 205 -5.43 -1.41 -4.62
CA ASP A 205 -4.39 -1.59 -3.62
C ASP A 205 -3.42 -2.70 -4.08
N SER A 206 -2.16 -2.66 -3.68
CA SER A 206 -1.23 -3.77 -3.91
C SER A 206 -1.74 -5.08 -3.31
N GLY A 207 -2.33 -5.02 -2.11
CA GLY A 207 -3.12 -6.11 -1.54
C GLY A 207 -2.50 -6.79 -0.34
N TRP A 208 -1.93 -7.95 -0.55
CA TRP A 208 -1.35 -8.94 0.38
C TRP A 208 -2.39 -9.60 1.30
N ASN A 209 -2.98 -8.87 2.22
CA ASN A 209 -3.93 -9.42 3.20
C ASN A 209 -5.29 -8.69 3.23
N GLY A 210 -5.56 -7.79 2.29
CA GLY A 210 -6.80 -7.03 2.22
C GLY A 210 -7.10 -6.19 3.48
N SER A 211 -6.08 -5.92 4.29
CA SER A 211 -6.23 -5.26 5.59
C SER A 211 -6.75 -3.83 5.48
N MET A 212 -6.41 -3.13 4.40
CA MET A 212 -6.88 -1.76 4.14
C MET A 212 -8.39 -1.72 3.91
N GLN A 213 -8.92 -2.64 3.09
CA GLN A 213 -10.37 -2.77 2.88
C GLN A 213 -11.10 -3.05 4.19
N ASN A 214 -10.61 -4.02 4.99
CA ASN A 214 -11.20 -4.33 6.27
C ASN A 214 -11.19 -3.14 7.23
N CYS A 215 -10.08 -2.37 7.30
CA CYS A 215 -10.00 -1.19 8.15
C CYS A 215 -10.95 -0.10 7.69
N LEU A 216 -11.01 0.18 6.38
CA LEU A 216 -11.89 1.19 5.80
C LEU A 216 -13.36 0.84 6.06
N MET A 217 -13.78 -0.40 5.76
CA MET A 217 -15.16 -0.84 5.98
C MET A 217 -15.54 -0.81 7.46
N THR A 218 -14.62 -1.24 8.35
CA THR A 218 -14.86 -1.18 9.81
C THR A 218 -15.06 0.27 10.28
N LEU A 219 -14.24 1.21 9.84
CA LEU A 219 -14.36 2.61 10.22
C LEU A 219 -15.68 3.21 9.70
N LEU A 220 -16.02 2.96 8.44
CA LEU A 220 -17.23 3.52 7.84
C LEU A 220 -18.49 2.90 8.43
N GLU A 221 -18.54 1.59 8.70
CA GLU A 221 -19.64 0.94 9.39
C GLU A 221 -19.82 1.48 10.81
N LYS A 222 -18.75 1.59 11.57
CA LYS A 222 -18.77 2.05 12.96
C LYS A 222 -19.03 3.56 13.07
N GLY A 223 -18.41 4.36 12.20
CA GLY A 223 -18.52 5.82 12.23
C GLY A 223 -19.83 6.36 11.64
N ALA A 224 -20.29 5.82 10.50
CA ALA A 224 -21.51 6.28 9.83
C ALA A 224 -22.79 5.58 10.31
N GLY A 225 -22.67 4.47 11.07
CA GLY A 225 -23.81 3.66 11.50
C GLY A 225 -24.56 3.00 10.34
N LYS A 226 -23.96 2.96 9.16
CA LYS A 226 -24.54 2.35 7.95
C LYS A 226 -23.57 1.30 7.40
N PRO A 227 -24.03 0.08 7.09
CA PRO A 227 -23.21 -0.85 6.33
C PRO A 227 -22.88 -0.20 4.99
N LEU A 228 -21.62 -0.35 4.53
CA LEU A 228 -21.23 0.02 3.16
C LEU A 228 -21.52 -1.18 2.26
N PRO A 229 -22.58 -1.14 1.47
CA PRO A 229 -23.02 -2.33 0.77
C PRO A 229 -22.13 -2.70 -0.43
N ASN A 230 -21.42 -1.75 -1.04
CA ASN A 230 -20.91 -1.93 -2.41
C ASN A 230 -19.45 -1.49 -2.60
N LEU A 231 -18.56 -1.75 -1.62
CA LEU A 231 -17.13 -1.54 -1.79
C LEU A 231 -16.47 -2.82 -2.34
N LYS A 232 -15.85 -2.72 -3.51
CA LYS A 232 -15.08 -3.81 -4.13
C LYS A 232 -13.60 -3.48 -4.18
N GLY A 233 -12.76 -4.44 -3.77
CA GLY A 233 -11.31 -4.35 -3.87
C GLY A 233 -10.78 -4.93 -5.18
N TYR A 234 -9.87 -4.21 -5.84
CA TYR A 234 -9.09 -4.66 -6.99
C TYR A 234 -7.63 -4.71 -6.57
N TYR A 235 -7.06 -5.90 -6.50
CA TYR A 235 -5.75 -6.14 -5.93
C TYR A 235 -4.74 -6.61 -6.97
N PHE A 236 -3.49 -6.21 -6.80
CA PHE A 236 -2.41 -6.82 -7.57
C PHE A 236 -2.24 -8.29 -7.16
N GLY A 237 -2.19 -8.57 -5.86
CA GLY A 237 -2.12 -9.92 -5.35
C GLY A 237 -2.61 -10.06 -3.90
N LEU A 238 -3.19 -11.22 -3.57
CA LEU A 238 -3.68 -11.53 -2.24
C LEU A 238 -3.14 -12.86 -1.74
N TYR A 239 -2.51 -12.88 -0.57
CA TYR A 239 -2.17 -14.09 0.17
C TYR A 239 -3.36 -14.62 0.97
N THR A 240 -4.22 -13.73 1.45
CA THR A 240 -5.44 -14.05 2.20
C THR A 240 -6.60 -13.18 1.74
N GLU A 241 -7.81 -13.70 1.83
CA GLU A 241 -9.02 -12.97 1.48
C GLU A 241 -9.30 -11.81 2.45
N PRO A 242 -9.76 -10.64 1.97
CA PRO A 242 -10.39 -9.64 2.82
C PRO A 242 -11.57 -10.24 3.57
N LYS A 243 -11.74 -9.87 4.83
CA LYS A 243 -12.83 -10.38 5.69
C LYS A 243 -14.19 -9.72 5.39
N GLN A 244 -14.18 -8.59 4.70
CA GLN A 244 -15.37 -7.79 4.41
C GLN A 244 -15.34 -7.30 2.96
N GLY A 245 -16.53 -7.14 2.36
CA GLY A 245 -16.70 -6.69 0.99
C GLY A 245 -16.39 -7.77 -0.05
N THR A 246 -16.41 -7.37 -1.30
CA THR A 246 -16.03 -8.22 -2.44
C THR A 246 -14.66 -7.81 -2.96
N TRP A 247 -14.03 -8.70 -3.71
CA TRP A 247 -12.67 -8.45 -4.20
C TRP A 247 -12.36 -9.27 -5.45
N GLU A 248 -11.37 -8.81 -6.19
CA GLU A 248 -10.70 -9.55 -7.27
C GLU A 248 -9.20 -9.27 -7.20
N ALA A 249 -8.40 -10.23 -7.62
CA ALA A 249 -6.95 -10.09 -7.69
C ALA A 249 -6.45 -10.44 -9.10
N TRP A 250 -5.45 -9.69 -9.59
CA TRP A 250 -4.97 -9.81 -10.95
C TRP A 250 -3.82 -10.81 -11.11
N TYR A 251 -2.77 -10.69 -10.29
CA TYR A 251 -1.55 -11.48 -10.47
C TYR A 251 -1.61 -12.81 -9.73
N PHE A 252 -2.06 -12.81 -8.49
CA PHE A 252 -2.32 -14.02 -7.70
C PHE A 252 -3.38 -13.78 -6.62
N ASP A 253 -4.03 -14.85 -6.22
CA ASP A 253 -5.04 -14.92 -5.16
C ASP A 253 -4.79 -16.13 -4.25
N PRO A 254 -5.55 -16.35 -3.15
CA PRO A 254 -5.37 -17.47 -2.23
C PRO A 254 -5.52 -18.86 -2.88
N LEU A 255 -6.12 -18.95 -4.07
CA LEU A 255 -6.28 -20.21 -4.82
C LEU A 255 -5.14 -20.43 -5.84
N THR A 256 -4.30 -19.42 -6.05
CA THR A 256 -3.18 -19.48 -7.00
C THR A 256 -2.15 -20.53 -6.53
N PRO A 257 -1.61 -21.37 -7.44
CA PRO A 257 -0.62 -22.37 -7.08
C PRO A 257 0.59 -21.75 -6.34
N LEU A 258 0.95 -22.35 -5.21
CA LEU A 258 2.02 -21.88 -4.33
C LEU A 258 3.34 -21.61 -5.09
N LYS A 259 3.66 -22.40 -6.11
CA LYS A 259 4.85 -22.21 -6.96
C LYS A 259 4.91 -20.82 -7.62
N LYS A 260 3.78 -20.20 -7.95
CA LYS A 260 3.72 -18.83 -8.49
C LYS A 260 3.93 -17.82 -7.37
N VAL A 261 3.25 -18.02 -6.25
CA VAL A 261 3.26 -17.11 -5.09
C VAL A 261 4.65 -16.99 -4.46
N ILE A 262 5.35 -18.10 -4.21
CA ILE A 262 6.69 -18.09 -3.60
C ILE A 262 7.79 -17.45 -4.49
N ARG A 263 7.51 -17.22 -5.76
CA ARG A 263 8.42 -16.53 -6.70
C ARG A 263 8.18 -15.04 -6.77
N PHE A 264 7.18 -14.56 -6.09
CA PHE A 264 6.86 -13.15 -5.99
C PHE A 264 7.49 -12.54 -4.74
N ASN A 265 8.01 -11.32 -4.87
CA ASN A 265 8.57 -10.56 -3.78
C ASN A 265 7.78 -9.24 -3.66
N ASN A 266 6.90 -9.17 -2.65
CA ASN A 266 6.07 -8.00 -2.41
C ASN A 266 6.89 -6.75 -2.11
N ASN A 267 8.03 -6.84 -1.41
CA ASN A 267 8.87 -5.69 -1.11
C ASN A 267 9.42 -5.03 -2.39
N VAL A 268 9.85 -5.83 -3.37
CA VAL A 268 10.29 -5.27 -4.66
C VAL A 268 9.13 -4.66 -5.43
N TYR A 269 7.95 -5.28 -5.37
CA TYR A 269 6.75 -4.69 -6.00
C TYR A 269 6.36 -3.37 -5.32
N GLU A 270 6.43 -3.28 -4.01
CA GLU A 270 6.19 -2.03 -3.27
C GLU A 270 7.22 -0.94 -3.64
N CYS A 271 8.49 -1.30 -3.95
CA CYS A 271 9.44 -0.36 -4.54
C CYS A 271 8.96 0.16 -5.91
N MET A 272 8.34 -0.70 -6.74
CA MET A 272 7.78 -0.28 -8.04
C MET A 272 6.60 0.68 -7.88
N CYS A 273 5.91 0.64 -6.75
CA CYS A 273 4.75 1.48 -6.43
C CYS A 273 5.06 2.60 -5.43
N ALA A 274 6.34 2.87 -5.13
CA ALA A 274 6.73 3.86 -4.14
C ALA A 274 6.14 5.25 -4.43
N ALA A 275 5.69 5.95 -3.38
CA ALA A 275 5.12 7.29 -3.47
C ALA A 275 6.11 8.36 -2.97
N PRO A 276 6.06 9.60 -3.52
CA PRO A 276 6.95 10.67 -3.11
C PRO A 276 6.52 11.40 -1.83
N HIS A 277 5.79 10.73 -0.95
CA HIS A 277 5.31 11.31 0.32
C HIS A 277 5.31 10.28 1.45
N GLY A 278 5.27 10.76 2.69
CA GLY A 278 5.24 9.93 3.89
C GLY A 278 3.90 9.21 4.10
N THR A 279 3.89 8.23 5.00
CA THR A 279 2.68 7.49 5.40
C THR A 279 1.65 8.42 6.01
N THR A 280 0.37 8.27 5.67
CA THR A 280 -0.74 8.99 6.30
C THR A 280 -0.87 8.57 7.75
N MET A 281 -0.68 9.51 8.67
CA MET A 281 -0.76 9.28 10.12
C MET A 281 -2.17 9.49 10.68
N GLY A 282 -2.97 10.30 10.00
CA GLY A 282 -4.32 10.66 10.39
C GLY A 282 -4.79 11.88 9.59
N TYR A 283 -5.72 12.63 10.16
CA TYR A 283 -6.32 13.79 9.50
C TYR A 283 -6.47 14.95 10.49
N THR A 284 -6.53 16.18 9.97
CA THR A 284 -6.81 17.39 10.74
C THR A 284 -7.86 18.23 10.03
N ILE A 285 -8.74 18.88 10.81
CA ILE A 285 -9.74 19.80 10.28
C ILE A 285 -9.11 21.20 10.28
N LYS A 286 -9.11 21.85 9.12
CA LYS A 286 -8.68 23.25 8.96
C LYS A 286 -9.76 24.22 9.41
N GLU A 287 -9.42 25.52 9.50
CA GLU A 287 -10.34 26.59 9.86
C GLU A 287 -11.57 26.70 8.94
N ASP A 288 -11.42 26.32 7.68
CA ASP A 288 -12.52 26.26 6.69
C ASP A 288 -13.44 25.04 6.83
N GLY A 289 -13.19 24.18 7.83
CA GLY A 289 -13.94 22.95 8.08
C GLY A 289 -13.50 21.77 7.20
N MET A 290 -12.54 21.94 6.30
CA MET A 290 -12.02 20.85 5.45
C MET A 290 -11.06 19.97 6.22
N ALA A 291 -11.25 18.66 6.15
CA ALA A 291 -10.28 17.70 6.66
C ALA A 291 -9.19 17.42 5.63
N VAL A 292 -7.95 17.43 6.05
CA VAL A 292 -6.78 17.14 5.22
C VAL A 292 -5.92 16.05 5.84
N PRO A 293 -5.22 15.23 5.02
CA PRO A 293 -4.33 14.20 5.54
C PRO A 293 -3.10 14.83 6.22
N VAL A 294 -2.68 14.19 7.31
CA VAL A 294 -1.41 14.47 7.99
C VAL A 294 -0.46 13.32 7.66
N CYS A 295 0.57 13.61 6.89
CA CYS A 295 1.59 12.63 6.54
C CYS A 295 2.76 12.68 7.52
N LYS A 296 3.43 11.53 7.73
CA LYS A 296 4.67 11.44 8.49
C LYS A 296 5.72 12.34 7.85
N PRO A 297 6.41 13.20 8.63
CA PRO A 297 7.53 13.97 8.12
C PRO A 297 8.61 13.06 7.53
N MET A 298 9.11 13.42 6.36
CA MET A 298 10.12 12.63 5.66
C MET A 298 11.53 12.94 6.19
N GLY A 299 12.18 11.90 6.72
CA GLY A 299 13.61 11.92 7.05
C GLY A 299 14.49 11.82 5.79
N ALA A 300 15.81 11.80 5.96
CA ALA A 300 16.76 11.73 4.83
C ALA A 300 16.55 10.48 3.96
N VAL A 301 16.25 9.33 4.58
CA VAL A 301 15.95 8.07 3.87
C VAL A 301 14.67 8.20 3.07
N ASP A 302 13.61 8.73 3.68
CA ASP A 302 12.32 8.91 3.00
C ASP A 302 12.44 9.89 1.81
N GLN A 303 13.25 10.94 1.95
CA GLN A 303 13.53 11.90 0.86
C GLN A 303 14.30 11.24 -0.29
N ALA A 304 15.29 10.37 0.01
CA ALA A 304 16.02 9.62 -1.00
C ALA A 304 15.08 8.65 -1.76
N ASN A 305 14.23 7.93 -1.04
CA ASN A 305 13.21 7.07 -1.64
C ASN A 305 12.19 7.85 -2.49
N ALA A 306 11.78 9.03 -2.03
CA ALA A 306 10.87 9.91 -2.78
C ALA A 306 11.48 10.37 -4.11
N ALA A 307 12.78 10.72 -4.14
CA ALA A 307 13.46 11.09 -5.37
C ALA A 307 13.51 9.94 -6.40
N LEU A 308 13.72 8.69 -5.92
CA LEU A 308 13.64 7.49 -6.77
C LEU A 308 12.21 7.26 -7.28
N ALA A 309 11.21 7.43 -6.40
CA ALA A 309 9.79 7.30 -6.76
C ALA A 309 9.38 8.32 -7.82
N GLU A 310 9.79 9.58 -7.71
CA GLU A 310 9.55 10.62 -8.71
C GLU A 310 10.23 10.32 -10.04
N GLN A 311 11.46 9.78 -10.02
CA GLN A 311 12.15 9.35 -11.24
C GLN A 311 11.39 8.21 -11.92
N GLN A 312 10.96 7.23 -11.16
CA GLN A 312 10.18 6.08 -11.62
C GLN A 312 8.83 6.52 -12.21
N GLU A 313 8.12 7.42 -11.53
CA GLU A 313 6.85 7.97 -11.98
C GLU A 313 6.99 8.65 -13.34
N ARG A 314 7.97 9.55 -13.52
CA ARG A 314 8.22 10.22 -14.81
C ARG A 314 8.39 9.22 -15.95
N ILE A 315 9.12 8.12 -15.72
CA ILE A 315 9.37 7.10 -16.75
C ILE A 315 8.08 6.29 -17.02
N CYS A 316 7.34 5.90 -16.00
CA CYS A 316 6.09 5.18 -16.16
C CYS A 316 5.02 6.01 -16.90
N LEU A 317 4.93 7.30 -16.60
CA LEU A 317 4.03 8.20 -17.31
C LEU A 317 4.46 8.42 -18.77
N ALA A 318 5.76 8.61 -19.02
CA ALA A 318 6.29 8.71 -20.38
C ALA A 318 6.08 7.41 -21.19
N PHE A 319 6.15 6.24 -20.55
CA PHE A 319 5.77 4.96 -21.16
C PHE A 319 4.28 4.93 -21.49
N THR A 320 3.45 5.28 -20.54
CA THR A 320 1.98 5.29 -20.67
C THR A 320 1.56 6.18 -21.84
N GLU A 321 2.06 7.41 -21.92
CA GLU A 321 1.77 8.37 -22.99
C GLU A 321 2.20 7.88 -24.39
N ARG A 322 3.23 7.03 -24.47
CA ARG A 322 3.64 6.41 -25.73
C ARG A 322 2.77 5.23 -26.15
N VAL A 323 2.26 4.48 -25.19
CA VAL A 323 1.46 3.28 -25.47
C VAL A 323 0.00 3.62 -25.78
N LEU A 324 -0.61 4.51 -25.02
CA LEU A 324 -2.04 4.85 -25.11
C LEU A 324 -2.51 5.16 -26.55
N PRO A 325 -1.80 5.95 -27.38
CA PRO A 325 -2.28 6.27 -28.73
C PRO A 325 -2.22 5.10 -29.70
N GLN A 326 -1.54 4.01 -29.38
CA GLN A 326 -1.26 2.90 -30.31
C GLN A 326 -2.31 1.77 -30.25
N VAL A 327 -3.12 1.72 -29.19
CA VAL A 327 -4.07 0.61 -28.96
C VAL A 327 -5.36 1.19 -28.39
N SER A 328 -6.52 0.78 -28.88
CA SER A 328 -7.79 1.17 -28.24
C SER A 328 -7.96 0.50 -26.88
N PHE A 329 -8.77 1.08 -25.97
CA PHE A 329 -8.98 0.52 -24.64
C PHE A 329 -9.50 -0.92 -24.65
N SER A 330 -10.41 -1.23 -25.58
CA SER A 330 -10.98 -2.58 -25.77
C SER A 330 -9.96 -3.57 -26.33
N ASP A 331 -9.06 -3.14 -27.23
CA ASP A 331 -8.14 -4.03 -27.90
C ASP A 331 -7.04 -4.56 -26.97
N PHE A 332 -6.77 -3.87 -25.86
CA PHE A 332 -5.89 -4.37 -24.81
C PHE A 332 -6.33 -5.73 -24.25
N ALA A 333 -7.62 -6.04 -24.27
CA ALA A 333 -8.13 -7.35 -23.85
C ALA A 333 -7.62 -8.52 -24.72
N SER A 334 -7.22 -8.25 -25.95
CA SER A 334 -6.66 -9.23 -26.88
C SER A 334 -5.15 -9.44 -26.73
N LEU A 335 -4.47 -8.56 -25.97
CA LEU A 335 -3.03 -8.62 -25.78
C LEU A 335 -2.67 -9.50 -24.56
N PRO A 336 -1.54 -10.23 -24.59
CA PRO A 336 -1.14 -11.14 -23.52
C PRO A 336 -0.51 -10.38 -22.33
N LEU A 337 -1.22 -9.39 -21.77
CA LEU A 337 -0.69 -8.51 -20.73
C LEU A 337 -0.32 -9.26 -19.44
N ALA A 338 -1.14 -10.23 -19.04
CA ALA A 338 -0.88 -11.06 -17.86
C ALA A 338 0.38 -11.92 -18.04
N ASP A 339 0.54 -12.56 -19.21
CA ASP A 339 1.69 -13.43 -19.53
C ASP A 339 2.98 -12.61 -19.61
N VAL A 340 2.93 -11.44 -20.24
CA VAL A 340 4.07 -10.52 -20.31
C VAL A 340 4.47 -10.06 -18.92
N THR A 341 3.50 -9.61 -18.10
CA THR A 341 3.74 -9.22 -16.71
C THR A 341 4.37 -10.34 -15.91
N GLU A 342 3.81 -11.55 -15.98
CA GLU A 342 4.36 -12.72 -15.27
C GLU A 342 5.80 -13.00 -15.71
N SER A 343 6.07 -12.97 -17.02
CA SER A 343 7.40 -13.26 -17.55
C SER A 343 8.45 -12.21 -17.16
N LEU A 344 8.07 -10.93 -17.10
CA LEU A 344 8.94 -9.82 -16.65
C LEU A 344 9.25 -9.93 -15.16
N LEU A 345 8.21 -10.11 -14.33
CA LEU A 345 8.36 -10.25 -12.89
C LEU A 345 9.16 -11.50 -12.52
N GLN A 346 8.88 -12.65 -13.13
CA GLN A 346 9.66 -13.87 -12.87
C GLN A 346 11.14 -13.69 -13.23
N ARG A 347 11.46 -12.98 -14.33
CA ARG A 347 12.85 -12.71 -14.71
C ARG A 347 13.52 -11.80 -13.67
N LEU A 348 12.89 -10.72 -13.27
CA LEU A 348 13.45 -9.76 -12.32
C LEU A 348 13.51 -10.32 -10.89
N LEU A 349 12.42 -10.91 -10.39
CA LEU A 349 12.33 -11.29 -8.97
C LEU A 349 13.00 -12.62 -8.66
N PHE A 350 13.08 -13.54 -9.64
CA PHE A 350 13.62 -14.87 -9.40
C PHE A 350 15.06 -15.07 -9.91
N ARG A 351 15.49 -14.27 -10.89
CA ARG A 351 16.82 -14.36 -11.49
C ARG A 351 17.44 -12.99 -11.79
N PRO A 352 17.43 -12.06 -10.82
CA PRO A 352 18.09 -10.78 -11.04
C PRO A 352 19.59 -10.94 -11.22
N THR A 353 20.22 -10.08 -12.01
CA THR A 353 21.67 -9.91 -11.94
C THR A 353 22.06 -9.14 -10.68
N ALA A 354 23.33 -9.14 -10.33
CA ALA A 354 23.80 -8.38 -9.18
C ALA A 354 23.52 -6.86 -9.36
N GLU A 355 23.70 -6.35 -10.57
CA GLU A 355 23.44 -4.95 -10.91
C GLU A 355 21.94 -4.62 -10.83
N GLU A 356 21.07 -5.50 -11.32
CA GLU A 356 19.61 -5.33 -11.23
C GLU A 356 19.13 -5.33 -9.77
N ALA A 357 19.66 -6.24 -8.95
CA ALA A 357 19.37 -6.27 -7.52
C ALA A 357 19.88 -5.00 -6.81
N GLN A 358 21.04 -4.48 -7.21
CA GLN A 358 21.57 -3.23 -6.68
C GLN A 358 20.72 -2.01 -7.11
N ALA A 359 20.19 -2.00 -8.33
CA ALA A 359 19.36 -0.91 -8.84
C ALA A 359 18.08 -0.72 -8.00
N PHE A 360 17.36 -1.82 -7.68
CA PHE A 360 16.21 -1.76 -6.77
C PHE A 360 16.62 -1.66 -5.29
N GLY A 361 17.78 -2.14 -4.91
CA GLY A 361 18.35 -2.03 -3.57
C GLY A 361 18.73 -0.60 -3.15
N GLN A 362 18.58 0.39 -4.04
CA GLN A 362 18.68 1.81 -3.69
C GLN A 362 17.49 2.27 -2.82
N PHE A 363 16.30 1.64 -2.96
CA PHE A 363 15.21 1.86 -2.03
C PHE A 363 15.57 1.28 -0.67
N GLN A 364 15.48 2.11 0.36
CA GLN A 364 15.67 1.69 1.73
C GLN A 364 14.31 1.40 2.35
N PHE A 365 14.05 0.12 2.63
CA PHE A 365 12.80 -0.28 3.28
C PHE A 365 12.82 0.10 4.75
N CYS A 366 11.77 0.75 5.20
CA CYS A 366 11.46 0.96 6.59
C CYS A 366 10.13 0.27 6.86
N ASP A 367 10.14 -0.95 7.37
CA ASP A 367 8.94 -1.52 7.96
C ASP A 367 8.60 -0.74 9.24
N ASP A 368 7.34 -0.65 9.65
CA ASP A 368 6.85 0.21 10.75
C ASP A 368 7.64 0.06 12.08
N THR A 369 8.60 -0.85 12.12
CA THR A 369 9.38 -1.16 13.32
C THR A 369 10.89 -1.32 13.12
N VAL A 370 11.43 -1.45 11.89
CA VAL A 370 12.88 -1.60 11.66
C VAL A 370 13.29 -1.06 10.29
N SER A 371 14.35 -0.25 10.25
CA SER A 371 14.99 0.19 9.01
C SER A 371 15.91 -0.90 8.50
N TYR A 372 15.58 -1.55 7.39
CA TYR A 372 16.46 -2.51 6.71
C TYR A 372 17.27 -1.79 5.63
N THR A 373 18.57 -1.83 5.76
CA THR A 373 19.51 -1.13 4.85
C THR A 373 19.91 -1.92 3.60
N HIS A 374 19.41 -3.14 3.40
CA HIS A 374 19.76 -3.93 2.20
C HIS A 374 18.63 -4.92 1.83
N LEU A 375 18.09 -4.76 0.62
CA LEU A 375 17.48 -5.87 -0.12
C LEU A 375 18.61 -6.84 -0.52
N ARG A 376 18.89 -7.85 0.31
CA ARG A 376 19.70 -8.97 -0.14
C ARG A 376 18.86 -9.85 -1.06
N ALA A 377 19.29 -10.04 -2.29
CA ALA A 377 18.65 -10.84 -3.32
C ALA A 377 18.45 -12.33 -2.95
N HIS A 378 18.76 -12.75 -1.73
CA HIS A 378 18.75 -14.15 -1.28
C HIS A 378 18.19 -14.40 0.11
N GLU A 379 17.51 -13.45 0.75
CA GLU A 379 16.69 -13.81 1.92
C GLU A 379 15.38 -14.39 1.43
N THR A 380 15.44 -15.65 1.03
CA THR A 380 14.28 -16.50 0.77
C THR A 380 13.45 -16.57 2.05
N SER A 381 12.14 -16.47 1.88
CA SER A 381 11.07 -16.76 2.81
C SER A 381 11.23 -18.11 3.54
N GLN A 382 12.18 -18.21 4.48
CA GLN A 382 12.31 -19.35 5.39
C GLN A 382 11.88 -19.03 6.83
N ASP A 383 11.39 -17.80 7.08
CA ASP A 383 10.91 -17.36 8.39
C ASP A 383 9.43 -16.90 8.33
N LEU A 384 8.60 -17.65 7.60
CA LEU A 384 7.13 -17.60 7.71
C LEU A 384 6.61 -18.83 8.43
#